data_30424bc730e0ee16406d15b5fdfab71f
#
_entry.id   30424bc730e0ee16406d15b5fdfab71f
#
_cell.length_a   1.000
_cell.length_b   1.000
_cell.length_c   1.000
_cell.angle_alpha   90.00
_cell.angle_beta   90.00
_cell.angle_gamma   90.00
#
_symmetry.space_group_name_H-M   'P 1'
#
loop_
_entity.id
_entity.type
_entity.pdbx_description
1 polymer ?
#
loop_
_entity_poly.entity_id
_entity_poly.type
_entity_poly.pdbx_seq_one_letter_code
_entity_poly.pdbx_strand_id
1 'polypeptide(L)'
;MLVAVDGVDGAGKTTLADELAPMLGAAGKPVIRATVDAFHYPRARRYRLGRSSPEGFYRDSYDYAALKATLLEPLGMGGSRRYRRAIFDVDADRPVDGIEEVAAAGSILLFDGIFLHRPELRDYWDFSIFLDVPCEKNHHLSRQPSWNVGLPDPSSPDHRYAEGQRLYFRECNPKRAASIVIDNVDLAAPAIVERL
;
A
#
# COMPACT_ATOMS: atom_id res chain seq x y z
N MET A 1 -3.24 1.46 -17.10
CA MET A 1 -3.89 0.54 -16.13
C MET A 1 -3.23 0.74 -14.77
N LEU A 2 -4.03 0.94 -13.72
CA LEU A 2 -3.55 1.15 -12.35
C LEU A 2 -3.86 -0.11 -11.52
N VAL A 3 -2.81 -0.75 -11.00
CA VAL A 3 -2.91 -2.00 -10.23
C VAL A 3 -2.38 -1.77 -8.82
N ALA A 4 -3.24 -2.00 -7.81
CA ALA A 4 -2.85 -1.95 -6.41
C ALA A 4 -2.42 -3.33 -5.90
N VAL A 5 -1.36 -3.36 -5.09
CA VAL A 5 -0.96 -4.51 -4.28
C VAL A 5 -1.04 -4.10 -2.82
N ASP A 6 -2.14 -4.46 -2.17
CA ASP A 6 -2.47 -4.11 -0.79
C ASP A 6 -2.29 -5.33 0.14
N GLY A 7 -2.27 -5.09 1.42
CA GLY A 7 -2.13 -6.12 2.44
C GLY A 7 -1.54 -5.54 3.72
N VAL A 8 -1.50 -6.34 4.78
CA VAL A 8 -0.93 -5.92 6.06
C VAL A 8 0.58 -5.66 5.96
N ASP A 9 1.15 -4.96 6.94
CA ASP A 9 2.60 -4.82 7.05
C ASP A 9 3.28 -6.19 7.02
N GLY A 10 4.39 -6.30 6.27
CA GLY A 10 5.14 -7.55 6.15
C GLY A 10 4.47 -8.66 5.33
N ALA A 11 3.35 -8.39 4.65
CA ALA A 11 2.65 -9.38 3.83
C ALA A 11 3.37 -9.75 2.51
N GLY A 12 4.51 -9.12 2.19
CA GLY A 12 5.24 -9.40 0.95
C GLY A 12 4.78 -8.58 -0.27
N LYS A 13 4.07 -7.48 -0.06
CA LYS A 13 3.53 -6.63 -1.14
C LYS A 13 4.58 -6.18 -2.16
N THR A 14 5.66 -5.61 -1.66
CA THR A 14 6.77 -5.12 -2.49
C THR A 14 7.43 -6.27 -3.25
N THR A 15 7.66 -7.40 -2.58
CA THR A 15 8.22 -8.61 -3.20
C THR A 15 7.35 -9.09 -4.37
N LEU A 16 6.04 -9.27 -4.13
CA LEU A 16 5.12 -9.68 -5.19
C LEU A 16 5.12 -8.69 -6.37
N ALA A 17 5.06 -7.41 -6.08
CA ALA A 17 5.04 -6.39 -7.11
C ALA A 17 6.36 -6.35 -7.91
N ASP A 18 7.51 -6.59 -7.26
CA ASP A 18 8.82 -6.67 -7.91
C ASP A 18 8.98 -7.95 -8.76
N GLU A 19 8.36 -9.04 -8.38
CA GLU A 19 8.31 -10.29 -9.17
C GLU A 19 7.37 -10.16 -10.37
N LEU A 20 6.21 -9.51 -10.21
CA LEU A 20 5.27 -9.29 -11.30
C LEU A 20 5.79 -8.32 -12.37
N ALA A 21 6.57 -7.32 -11.99
CA ALA A 21 7.05 -6.29 -12.92
C ALA A 21 7.84 -6.85 -14.11
N PRO A 22 8.87 -7.71 -13.95
CA PRO A 22 9.59 -8.30 -15.07
C PRO A 22 8.72 -9.25 -15.91
N MET A 23 7.75 -9.95 -15.30
CA MET A 23 6.84 -10.84 -16.03
C MET A 23 5.94 -10.05 -16.99
N LEU A 24 5.37 -8.94 -16.53
CA LEU A 24 4.59 -8.03 -17.36
C LEU A 24 5.46 -7.38 -18.45
N GLY A 25 6.70 -7.01 -18.10
CA GLY A 25 7.68 -6.50 -19.06
C GLY A 25 7.97 -7.51 -20.18
N ALA A 26 8.18 -8.77 -19.84
CA ALA A 26 8.37 -9.85 -20.81
C ALA A 26 7.13 -10.09 -21.71
N ALA A 27 5.93 -9.79 -21.19
CA ALA A 27 4.69 -9.78 -21.97
C ALA A 27 4.48 -8.50 -22.80
N GLY A 28 5.52 -7.66 -22.95
CA GLY A 28 5.49 -6.45 -23.76
C GLY A 28 4.74 -5.27 -23.14
N LYS A 29 4.51 -5.27 -21.84
CA LYS A 29 3.84 -4.18 -21.14
C LYS A 29 4.89 -3.29 -20.44
N PRO A 30 4.97 -1.98 -20.74
CA PRO A 30 5.78 -1.07 -19.94
C PRO A 30 5.24 -1.02 -18.50
N VAL A 31 6.11 -1.18 -17.51
CA VAL A 31 5.72 -1.22 -16.10
C VAL A 31 6.32 -0.03 -15.35
N ILE A 32 5.49 0.60 -14.54
CA ILE A 32 5.88 1.65 -13.59
C ILE A 32 5.73 1.06 -12.20
N ARG A 33 6.80 1.08 -11.42
CA ARG A 33 6.79 0.69 -10.00
C ARG A 33 6.75 1.94 -9.13
N ALA A 34 5.84 1.98 -8.17
CA ALA A 34 5.78 3.00 -7.14
C ALA A 34 5.15 2.42 -5.87
N THR A 35 5.40 3.05 -4.72
CA THR A 35 4.90 2.63 -3.41
C THR A 35 4.26 3.78 -2.66
N VAL A 36 3.31 3.49 -1.79
CA VAL A 36 2.67 4.50 -0.92
C VAL A 36 3.67 5.17 0.01
N ASP A 37 4.78 4.50 0.35
CA ASP A 37 5.79 5.01 1.27
C ASP A 37 6.52 6.25 0.74
N ALA A 38 6.51 6.44 -0.57
CA ALA A 38 7.04 7.65 -1.21
C ALA A 38 6.10 8.88 -1.12
N PHE A 39 4.95 8.73 -0.45
CA PHE A 39 3.91 9.75 -0.32
C PHE A 39 3.54 10.02 1.14
N HIS A 40 4.47 9.84 2.06
CA HIS A 40 4.25 10.17 3.47
C HIS A 40 4.07 11.67 3.69
N TYR A 41 3.25 11.99 4.70
CA TYR A 41 3.30 13.31 5.30
C TYR A 41 4.57 13.48 6.16
N PRO A 42 5.03 14.74 6.40
CA PRO A 42 6.09 15.02 7.35
C PRO A 42 5.78 14.47 8.75
N ARG A 43 6.82 14.11 9.50
CA ARG A 43 6.74 13.55 10.86
C ARG A 43 5.87 14.40 11.80
N ALA A 44 5.94 15.72 11.68
CA ALA A 44 5.13 16.65 12.45
C ALA A 44 3.61 16.38 12.27
N ARG A 45 3.18 16.06 11.05
CA ARG A 45 1.77 15.69 10.76
C ARG A 45 1.46 14.25 11.16
N ARG A 46 2.33 13.30 10.80
CA ARG A 46 2.13 11.87 11.11
C ARG A 46 1.98 11.58 12.61
N TYR A 47 2.58 12.43 13.45
CA TYR A 47 2.57 12.26 14.91
C TYR A 47 1.78 13.34 15.66
N ARG A 48 0.96 14.13 14.98
CA ARG A 48 0.16 15.19 15.64
C ARG A 48 -0.80 14.65 16.71
N LEU A 49 -1.25 13.40 16.59
CA LEU A 49 -2.08 12.69 17.56
C LEU A 49 -1.25 11.85 18.56
N GLY A 50 0.07 12.03 18.58
CA GLY A 50 1.00 11.23 19.38
C GLY A 50 1.61 10.07 18.60
N ARG A 51 2.84 9.69 19.00
CA ARG A 51 3.61 8.63 18.32
C ARG A 51 2.98 7.25 18.41
N SER A 52 2.20 6.99 19.45
CA SER A 52 1.52 5.72 19.69
C SER A 52 0.08 5.68 19.17
N SER A 53 -0.41 6.76 18.54
CA SER A 53 -1.80 6.85 18.06
C SER A 53 -2.06 5.94 16.85
N PRO A 54 -2.96 4.94 16.96
CA PRO A 54 -3.43 4.14 15.82
C PRO A 54 -4.19 4.98 14.79
N GLU A 55 -5.01 5.92 15.26
CA GLU A 55 -5.76 6.86 14.43
C GLU A 55 -4.80 7.73 13.60
N GLY A 56 -3.73 8.24 14.24
CA GLY A 56 -2.68 9.01 13.55
C GLY A 56 -1.98 8.17 12.48
N PHE A 57 -1.68 6.90 12.76
CA PHE A 57 -1.10 6.00 11.77
C PHE A 57 -2.05 5.77 10.60
N TYR A 58 -3.32 5.50 10.86
CA TYR A 58 -4.28 5.20 9.81
C TYR A 58 -4.65 6.43 8.97
N ARG A 59 -4.81 7.62 9.59
CA ARG A 59 -5.36 8.80 8.88
C ARG A 59 -4.30 9.81 8.43
N ASP A 60 -3.17 9.88 9.12
CA ASP A 60 -2.19 10.94 8.91
C ASP A 60 -0.85 10.47 8.33
N SER A 61 -0.74 9.20 7.92
CA SER A 61 0.52 8.69 7.37
C SER A 61 0.80 9.23 5.98
N TYR A 62 -0.20 9.27 5.09
CA TYR A 62 0.03 9.48 3.67
C TYR A 62 -0.70 10.69 3.10
N ASP A 63 -0.05 11.41 2.17
CA ASP A 63 -0.63 12.51 1.40
C ASP A 63 -1.34 11.97 0.15
N TYR A 64 -2.58 11.50 0.33
CA TYR A 64 -3.38 11.00 -0.77
C TYR A 64 -3.76 12.08 -1.79
N ALA A 65 -3.81 13.35 -1.38
CA ALA A 65 -4.06 14.45 -2.33
C ALA A 65 -2.89 14.59 -3.30
N ALA A 66 -1.67 14.61 -2.78
CA ALA A 66 -0.46 14.67 -3.60
C ALA A 66 -0.28 13.38 -4.44
N LEU A 67 -0.51 12.18 -3.85
CA LEU A 67 -0.47 10.90 -4.58
C LEU A 67 -1.40 10.92 -5.79
N LYS A 68 -2.65 11.35 -5.62
CA LYS A 68 -3.62 11.45 -6.72
C LYS A 68 -3.15 12.43 -7.79
N ALA A 69 -2.82 13.65 -7.40
CA ALA A 69 -2.47 14.70 -8.34
C ALA A 69 -1.17 14.42 -9.12
N THR A 70 -0.18 13.76 -8.49
CA THR A 70 1.14 13.58 -9.11
C THR A 70 1.37 12.20 -9.74
N LEU A 71 0.57 11.19 -9.40
CA LEU A 71 0.77 9.83 -9.90
C LEU A 71 -0.53 9.24 -10.50
N LEU A 72 -1.62 9.15 -9.72
CA LEU A 72 -2.78 8.35 -10.15
C LEU A 72 -3.58 9.04 -11.27
N GLU A 73 -3.91 10.32 -11.13
CA GLU A 73 -4.64 11.09 -12.15
C GLU A 73 -3.85 11.22 -13.46
N PRO A 74 -2.54 11.56 -13.43
CA PRO A 74 -1.73 11.56 -14.64
C PRO A 74 -1.67 10.23 -15.38
N LEU A 75 -1.66 9.10 -14.66
CA LEU A 75 -1.59 7.76 -15.24
C LEU A 75 -2.96 7.13 -15.51
N GLY A 76 -4.04 7.76 -15.02
CA GLY A 76 -5.41 7.34 -15.25
C GLY A 76 -5.89 7.60 -16.68
N MET A 77 -7.12 7.20 -16.96
CA MET A 77 -7.73 7.37 -18.27
C MET A 77 -7.85 8.86 -18.64
N GLY A 78 -7.28 9.24 -19.79
CA GLY A 78 -7.26 10.65 -20.25
C GLY A 78 -6.23 11.54 -19.54
N GLY A 79 -5.42 11.00 -18.63
CA GLY A 79 -4.39 11.73 -17.93
C GLY A 79 -3.21 12.15 -18.80
N SER A 80 -2.39 13.06 -18.29
CA SER A 80 -1.26 13.66 -19.02
C SER A 80 -0.11 12.71 -19.33
N ARG A 81 -0.03 11.58 -18.61
CA ARG A 81 1.10 10.64 -18.54
C ARG A 81 2.38 11.23 -17.95
N ARG A 82 2.38 12.49 -17.48
CA ARG A 82 3.50 13.13 -16.81
C ARG A 82 3.31 12.94 -15.31
N TYR A 83 4.19 12.19 -14.66
CA TYR A 83 3.98 11.73 -13.30
C TYR A 83 5.27 11.78 -12.47
N ARG A 84 5.12 11.70 -11.15
CA ARG A 84 6.23 11.53 -10.20
C ARG A 84 5.97 10.31 -9.32
N ARG A 85 7.01 9.50 -9.10
CA ARG A 85 6.92 8.28 -8.27
C ARG A 85 7.07 8.56 -6.79
N ALA A 86 7.57 9.72 -6.42
CA ALA A 86 7.84 10.11 -5.05
C ALA A 86 7.71 11.62 -4.87
N ILE A 87 7.28 12.02 -3.68
CA ILE A 87 7.22 13.42 -3.25
C ILE A 87 7.91 13.62 -1.89
N PHE A 88 8.18 12.55 -1.17
CA PHE A 88 8.68 12.61 0.20
C PHE A 88 9.65 11.47 0.51
N ASP A 89 10.73 11.78 1.20
CA ASP A 89 11.68 10.84 1.79
C ASP A 89 11.34 10.69 3.27
N VAL A 90 10.79 9.54 3.65
CA VAL A 90 10.29 9.28 5.01
C VAL A 90 11.43 9.15 6.03
N ASP A 91 12.60 8.66 5.60
CA ASP A 91 13.77 8.46 6.46
C ASP A 91 14.44 9.81 6.76
N ALA A 92 14.66 10.60 5.73
CA ALA A 92 15.22 11.96 5.85
C ALA A 92 14.18 12.98 6.37
N ASP A 93 12.90 12.61 6.44
CA ASP A 93 11.75 13.44 6.83
C ASP A 93 11.70 14.79 6.07
N ARG A 94 11.85 14.73 4.75
CA ARG A 94 11.88 15.91 3.86
C ARG A 94 11.20 15.64 2.52
N PRO A 95 10.65 16.68 1.89
CA PRO A 95 10.23 16.59 0.50
C PRO A 95 11.40 16.19 -0.41
N VAL A 96 11.08 15.46 -1.49
CA VAL A 96 12.02 15.20 -2.58
C VAL A 96 11.56 15.94 -3.82
N ASP A 97 12.51 16.55 -4.54
CA ASP A 97 12.28 17.07 -5.88
C ASP A 97 12.24 15.88 -6.85
N GLY A 98 11.07 15.20 -6.85
CA GLY A 98 10.87 14.03 -7.71
C GLY A 98 11.03 14.40 -9.17
N ILE A 99 11.80 13.59 -9.92
CA ILE A 99 11.93 13.73 -11.37
C ILE A 99 10.56 13.47 -12.00
N GLU A 100 10.10 14.42 -12.82
CA GLU A 100 8.92 14.19 -13.64
C GLU A 100 9.26 13.26 -14.79
N GLU A 101 8.50 12.17 -14.90
CA GLU A 101 8.64 11.15 -15.92
C GLU A 101 7.44 11.16 -16.87
N VAL A 102 7.60 10.57 -18.05
CA VAL A 102 6.51 10.42 -19.02
C VAL A 102 6.26 8.94 -19.27
N ALA A 103 5.07 8.47 -18.94
CA ALA A 103 4.67 7.09 -19.14
C ALA A 103 4.50 6.76 -20.63
N ALA A 104 5.04 5.61 -21.04
CA ALA A 104 4.76 5.05 -22.35
C ALA A 104 3.25 4.73 -22.50
N ALA A 105 2.75 4.73 -23.73
CA ALA A 105 1.37 4.32 -23.98
C ALA A 105 1.17 2.86 -23.55
N GLY A 106 0.06 2.57 -22.85
CA GLY A 106 -0.26 1.23 -22.40
C GLY A 106 0.52 0.78 -21.14
N SER A 107 1.22 1.69 -20.46
CA SER A 107 1.90 1.38 -19.20
C SER A 107 0.96 0.84 -18.13
N ILE A 108 1.49 -0.07 -17.33
CA ILE A 108 0.85 -0.59 -16.12
C ILE A 108 1.57 0.02 -14.90
N LEU A 109 0.84 0.71 -14.04
CA LEU A 109 1.31 1.06 -12.71
C LEU A 109 1.10 -0.14 -11.79
N LEU A 110 2.17 -0.68 -11.19
CA LEU A 110 2.12 -1.56 -10.03
C LEU A 110 2.44 -0.74 -8.79
N PHE A 111 1.42 -0.48 -7.99
CA PHE A 111 1.49 0.36 -6.80
C PHE A 111 1.29 -0.49 -5.55
N ASP A 112 2.32 -0.62 -4.74
CA ASP A 112 2.23 -1.37 -3.50
C ASP A 112 2.13 -0.47 -2.26
N GLY A 113 1.46 -0.97 -1.24
CA GLY A 113 1.38 -0.27 0.02
C GLY A 113 0.28 -0.78 0.94
N ILE A 114 0.08 -0.08 2.05
CA ILE A 114 -1.01 -0.31 2.99
C ILE A 114 -2.14 0.69 2.74
N PHE A 115 -3.36 0.33 3.15
CA PHE A 115 -4.53 1.23 3.12
C PHE A 115 -4.99 1.65 1.71
N LEU A 116 -4.69 0.86 0.68
CA LEU A 116 -4.99 1.23 -0.71
C LEU A 116 -6.48 1.11 -1.08
N HIS A 117 -7.29 0.37 -0.30
CA HIS A 117 -8.75 0.29 -0.50
C HIS A 117 -9.53 1.31 0.34
N ARG A 118 -8.87 2.34 0.87
CA ARG A 118 -9.58 3.47 1.49
C ARG A 118 -10.45 4.19 0.47
N PRO A 119 -11.56 4.84 0.92
CA PRO A 119 -12.46 5.58 0.02
C PRO A 119 -11.76 6.62 -0.86
N GLU A 120 -10.62 7.18 -0.39
CA GLU A 120 -9.85 8.16 -1.15
C GLU A 120 -9.14 7.59 -2.37
N LEU A 121 -8.89 6.27 -2.42
CA LEU A 121 -8.05 5.60 -3.42
C LEU A 121 -8.75 4.48 -4.19
N ARG A 122 -9.69 3.76 -3.57
CA ARG A 122 -10.25 2.52 -4.11
C ARG A 122 -10.82 2.64 -5.53
N ASP A 123 -11.37 3.78 -5.87
CA ASP A 123 -12.01 4.01 -7.17
C ASP A 123 -10.99 4.35 -8.29
N TYR A 124 -9.70 4.46 -7.97
CA TYR A 124 -8.62 4.65 -8.94
C TYR A 124 -8.10 3.33 -9.51
N TRP A 125 -8.29 2.21 -8.81
CA TRP A 125 -7.68 0.95 -9.21
C TRP A 125 -8.49 0.25 -10.30
N ASP A 126 -7.87 0.01 -11.45
CA ASP A 126 -8.45 -0.85 -12.50
C ASP A 126 -8.45 -2.32 -12.07
N PHE A 127 -7.49 -2.70 -11.22
CA PHE A 127 -7.34 -4.02 -10.64
C PHE A 127 -6.63 -3.92 -9.28
N SER A 128 -6.99 -4.77 -8.34
CA SER A 128 -6.34 -4.78 -7.03
C SER A 128 -6.15 -6.18 -6.49
N ILE A 129 -5.00 -6.37 -5.84
CA ILE A 129 -4.59 -7.59 -5.17
C ILE A 129 -4.55 -7.31 -3.67
N PHE A 130 -5.19 -8.14 -2.87
CA PHE A 130 -4.99 -8.12 -1.42
C PHE A 130 -4.20 -9.34 -0.99
N LEU A 131 -3.03 -9.12 -0.38
CA LEU A 131 -2.24 -10.21 0.20
C LEU A 131 -2.74 -10.51 1.61
N ASP A 132 -3.30 -11.70 1.76
CA ASP A 132 -3.79 -12.21 3.04
C ASP A 132 -2.70 -13.04 3.71
N VAL A 133 -2.18 -12.48 4.80
CA VAL A 133 -1.21 -13.17 5.66
C VAL A 133 -1.73 -13.08 7.08
N PRO A 134 -1.90 -14.21 7.80
CA PRO A 134 -2.23 -14.20 9.20
C PRO A 134 -1.18 -13.40 10.00
N CYS A 135 -1.63 -12.56 10.90
CA CYS A 135 -0.76 -11.68 11.70
C CYS A 135 0.35 -12.45 12.46
N GLU A 136 0.10 -13.72 12.78
CA GLU A 136 1.04 -14.63 13.48
C GLU A 136 2.33 -14.91 12.70
N LYS A 137 2.28 -14.81 11.37
CA LYS A 137 3.43 -15.03 10.48
C LYS A 137 4.09 -13.74 10.01
N ASN A 138 3.56 -12.61 10.41
CA ASN A 138 4.13 -11.32 10.09
C ASN A 138 5.32 -11.04 11.01
N HIS A 139 6.54 -11.16 10.50
CA HIS A 139 7.78 -11.02 11.26
C HIS A 139 7.96 -9.65 11.95
N HIS A 140 7.32 -8.61 11.48
CA HIS A 140 7.32 -7.29 12.12
C HIS A 140 6.30 -7.16 13.26
N LEU A 141 5.22 -7.96 13.21
CA LEU A 141 4.20 -8.06 14.26
C LEU A 141 4.28 -9.41 15.00
N SER A 142 5.23 -10.27 14.65
CA SER A 142 5.31 -11.69 15.00
C SER A 142 5.73 -11.99 16.45
N ARG A 143 5.81 -11.00 17.30
CA ARG A 143 5.95 -11.24 18.75
C ARG A 143 4.62 -11.33 19.48
N GLN A 144 3.48 -11.19 18.76
CA GLN A 144 2.16 -11.27 19.37
C GLN A 144 1.15 -11.97 18.43
N PRO A 145 0.25 -12.81 18.97
CA PRO A 145 -0.63 -13.64 18.16
C PRO A 145 -1.81 -12.88 17.57
N SER A 146 -2.21 -13.30 16.38
CA SER A 146 -3.46 -13.11 15.64
C SER A 146 -4.36 -11.90 15.92
N TRP A 147 -4.96 -11.35 14.85
CA TRP A 147 -6.07 -10.38 14.87
C TRP A 147 -7.25 -10.79 15.78
N ASN A 148 -7.32 -12.07 16.18
CA ASN A 148 -8.35 -12.64 17.06
C ASN A 148 -7.86 -12.97 18.46
N VAL A 149 -6.55 -12.83 18.77
CA VAL A 149 -5.99 -13.13 20.08
C VAL A 149 -5.22 -11.91 20.58
N GLY A 150 -5.83 -11.16 21.48
CA GLY A 150 -5.23 -10.07 22.25
C GLY A 150 -4.45 -9.01 21.46
N LEU A 151 -4.76 -7.75 21.73
CA LEU A 151 -3.96 -6.63 21.24
C LEU A 151 -2.55 -6.64 21.81
N PRO A 152 -1.55 -6.15 21.05
CA PRO A 152 -0.28 -5.75 21.66
C PRO A 152 -0.56 -4.83 22.84
N ASP A 153 0.21 -4.98 23.91
CA ASP A 153 0.16 -4.06 25.05
C ASP A 153 0.09 -2.61 24.53
N PRO A 154 -0.84 -1.77 25.02
CA PRO A 154 -0.93 -0.37 24.60
C PRO A 154 0.39 0.40 24.69
N SER A 155 1.33 -0.04 25.54
CA SER A 155 2.68 0.51 25.64
C SER A 155 3.64 0.00 24.56
N SER A 156 3.29 -1.07 23.82
CA SER A 156 4.14 -1.61 22.75
C SER A 156 4.18 -0.64 21.55
N PRO A 157 5.37 -0.44 20.96
CA PRO A 157 5.49 0.29 19.67
C PRO A 157 4.61 -0.29 18.56
N ASP A 158 4.32 -1.59 18.61
CA ASP A 158 3.55 -2.31 17.59
C ASP A 158 2.04 -2.07 17.72
N HIS A 159 1.57 -1.60 18.88
CA HIS A 159 0.15 -1.35 19.15
C HIS A 159 -0.48 -0.41 18.11
N ARG A 160 0.19 0.71 17.80
CA ARG A 160 -0.32 1.68 16.82
C ARG A 160 -0.53 1.07 15.44
N TYR A 161 0.37 0.20 15.02
CA TYR A 161 0.32 -0.44 13.70
C TYR A 161 -0.79 -1.47 13.65
N ALA A 162 -0.90 -2.33 14.65
CA ALA A 162 -1.93 -3.34 14.74
C ALA A 162 -3.34 -2.71 14.78
N GLU A 163 -3.55 -1.73 15.66
CA GLU A 163 -4.84 -1.06 15.77
C GLU A 163 -5.19 -0.18 14.58
N GLY A 164 -4.21 0.50 13.97
CA GLY A 164 -4.45 1.25 12.75
C GLY A 164 -4.86 0.36 11.58
N GLN A 165 -4.28 -0.83 11.47
CA GLN A 165 -4.71 -1.83 10.48
C GLN A 165 -6.10 -2.39 10.81
N ARG A 166 -6.46 -2.58 12.08
CA ARG A 166 -7.83 -2.95 12.47
C ARG A 166 -8.86 -1.88 12.10
N LEU A 167 -8.53 -0.59 12.28
CA LEU A 167 -9.38 0.51 11.80
C LEU A 167 -9.62 0.37 10.29
N TYR A 168 -8.57 0.13 9.53
CA TYR A 168 -8.65 -0.07 8.08
C TYR A 168 -9.56 -1.24 7.71
N PHE A 169 -9.36 -2.42 8.32
CA PHE A 169 -10.21 -3.59 8.05
C PHE A 169 -11.68 -3.33 8.37
N ARG A 170 -11.95 -2.66 9.50
CA ARG A 170 -13.31 -2.35 9.92
C ARG A 170 -14.00 -1.34 9.00
N GLU A 171 -13.29 -0.31 8.56
CA GLU A 171 -13.87 0.77 7.77
C GLU A 171 -13.93 0.45 6.27
N CYS A 172 -12.96 -0.28 5.74
CA CYS A 172 -12.79 -0.47 4.30
C CYS A 172 -13.06 -1.89 3.82
N ASN A 173 -13.01 -2.90 4.70
CA ASN A 173 -13.12 -4.31 4.34
C ASN A 173 -12.29 -4.67 3.09
N PRO A 174 -10.95 -4.49 3.14
CA PRO A 174 -10.10 -4.51 1.95
C PRO A 174 -10.13 -5.85 1.21
N LYS A 175 -10.31 -6.98 1.91
CA LYS A 175 -10.43 -8.31 1.28
C LYS A 175 -11.62 -8.35 0.32
N ARG A 176 -12.77 -7.83 0.75
CA ARG A 176 -13.97 -7.79 -0.08
C ARG A 176 -13.90 -6.71 -1.17
N ALA A 177 -13.10 -5.67 -0.97
CA ALA A 177 -12.95 -4.59 -1.95
C ALA A 177 -11.94 -4.92 -3.06
N ALA A 178 -11.03 -5.87 -2.82
CA ALA A 178 -10.00 -6.27 -3.77
C ALA A 178 -10.56 -7.10 -4.93
N SER A 179 -9.98 -6.98 -6.11
CA SER A 179 -10.33 -7.82 -7.28
C SER A 179 -9.97 -9.28 -7.08
N ILE A 180 -8.86 -9.55 -6.38
CA ILE A 180 -8.46 -10.89 -5.94
C ILE A 180 -7.82 -10.84 -4.55
N VAL A 181 -7.96 -11.94 -3.82
CA VAL A 181 -7.27 -12.18 -2.55
C VAL A 181 -6.29 -13.34 -2.75
N ILE A 182 -5.05 -13.12 -2.34
CA ILE A 182 -3.98 -14.14 -2.39
C ILE A 182 -3.59 -14.50 -0.97
N ASP A 183 -3.70 -15.79 -0.62
CA ASP A 183 -3.00 -16.35 0.54
C ASP A 183 -1.50 -16.34 0.24
N ASN A 184 -0.77 -15.52 0.98
CA ASN A 184 0.68 -15.35 0.84
C ASN A 184 1.45 -15.83 2.08
N VAL A 185 0.88 -16.79 2.79
CA VAL A 185 1.50 -17.41 3.99
C VAL A 185 2.79 -18.15 3.63
N ASP A 186 2.75 -18.87 2.52
CA ASP A 186 3.93 -19.48 1.91
C ASP A 186 4.36 -18.63 0.72
N LEU A 187 5.44 -17.86 0.89
CA LEU A 187 5.98 -17.00 -0.17
C LEU A 187 6.44 -17.78 -1.41
N ALA A 188 6.76 -19.07 -1.27
CA ALA A 188 7.14 -19.92 -2.39
C ALA A 188 5.94 -20.51 -3.15
N ALA A 189 4.74 -20.47 -2.55
CA ALA A 189 3.52 -21.04 -3.11
C ALA A 189 2.29 -20.16 -2.84
N PRO A 190 2.26 -18.90 -3.30
CA PRO A 190 1.10 -18.03 -3.13
C PRO A 190 -0.12 -18.61 -3.85
N ALA A 191 -1.30 -18.56 -3.23
CA ALA A 191 -2.52 -19.12 -3.77
C ALA A 191 -3.65 -18.10 -3.85
N ILE A 192 -4.34 -18.02 -5.00
CA ILE A 192 -5.55 -17.21 -5.12
C ILE A 192 -6.68 -17.93 -4.36
N VAL A 193 -7.22 -17.29 -3.32
CA VAL A 193 -8.29 -17.87 -2.48
C VAL A 193 -9.64 -17.24 -2.72
N GLU A 194 -9.71 -16.05 -3.28
CA GLU A 194 -10.96 -15.36 -3.60
C GLU A 194 -10.81 -14.51 -4.87
N ARG A 195 -11.86 -14.52 -5.72
CA ARG A 195 -12.02 -13.64 -6.88
C ARG A 195 -13.38 -12.98 -6.79
N LEU A 196 -13.46 -11.69 -6.87
CA LEU A 196 -14.69 -10.89 -6.83
C LEU A 196 -15.03 -10.32 -8.20
#